data_f674697365d760f1521de2bcf196c22d
#
_entry.id   f674697365d760f1521de2bcf196c22d
#
_cell.length_a   1.000
_cell.length_b   1.000
_cell.length_c   1.000
_cell.angle_alpha   90.00
_cell.angle_beta   90.00
_cell.angle_gamma   90.00
#
_symmetry.space_group_name_H-M   'P 1'
#
loop_
_entity.id
_entity.type
_entity.pdbx_description
1 polymer ?
#
loop_
_entity_poly.entity_id
_entity_poly.type
_entity_poly.pdbx_seq_one_letter_code
_entity_poly.pdbx_strand_id
1 'polypeptide(L)'
;NLVEMHKIMPQIEKETGVSIRYLAAGSRTLFTPEQVKECPAVIKAISKSPYVVGMDLIGEEINNVTDFSDLIEEIIKYAIYEDDGYTIRLHAGETDAFKDNIEKALDCIKICLPNGEKAPQIRLGHGLYVPDLDTRDGKRIINKMKDLDVVLEFQLSSNVRLNNLTNLSNHPMKKYLSAGVKCVQGTDGCGFYGIDTIDEQIALRNLLDVKDTDFAKMRKVEDEILERRQKYFEEKSKKFEQFLDGRTIEEALKEEEEKCLKAIDLDTIENKVTNKLNSYNVFKKKIVNLPQDKTPIIIAGGSFNSKGRVTMPNDEIKKSLKELLEKVDNKNTYILIGHKMQGYERAVLDISKELNKKFDVTAVVPKFVSEDIKENLDSNKDLSGIYVSPDPSELGIYKSFNYEIFERRNSVVVAFDGNSPVSNLIQEAKNGKGKAKIYVNSDVDVLKEKAKSLDGYVR
;
A
#
# COMPACT_ATOMS: atom_id res chain seq x y z
N ASN A 1 -7.13 -12.88 -19.06
CA ASN A 1 -5.93 -12.11 -19.44
C ASN A 1 -4.70 -12.96 -19.70
N LEU A 2 -4.41 -14.03 -18.87
CA LEU A 2 -3.24 -14.90 -19.09
C LEU A 2 -3.31 -15.64 -20.43
N VAL A 3 -4.50 -16.09 -20.85
CA VAL A 3 -4.73 -16.70 -22.15
C VAL A 3 -4.32 -15.77 -23.30
N GLU A 4 -4.70 -14.52 -23.22
CA GLU A 4 -4.34 -13.52 -24.23
C GLU A 4 -2.82 -13.23 -24.23
N MET A 5 -2.19 -13.25 -23.05
CA MET A 5 -0.74 -13.11 -22.96
C MET A 5 -0.02 -14.24 -23.71
N HIS A 6 -0.45 -15.50 -23.55
CA HIS A 6 0.13 -16.64 -24.27
C HIS A 6 0.00 -16.50 -25.80
N LYS A 7 -1.05 -15.85 -26.28
CA LYS A 7 -1.23 -15.59 -27.73
C LYS A 7 -0.31 -14.49 -28.24
N ILE A 8 -0.10 -13.45 -27.45
CA ILE A 8 0.56 -12.20 -27.90
C ILE A 8 2.06 -12.22 -27.66
N MET A 9 2.53 -12.81 -26.54
CA MET A 9 3.95 -12.75 -26.15
C MET A 9 4.92 -13.33 -27.18
N PRO A 10 4.67 -14.48 -27.84
CA PRO A 10 5.56 -14.99 -28.88
C PRO A 10 5.71 -14.03 -30.06
N GLN A 11 4.65 -13.31 -30.41
CA GLN A 11 4.68 -12.31 -31.46
C GLN A 11 5.50 -11.09 -31.04
N ILE A 12 5.30 -10.56 -29.84
CA ILE A 12 6.07 -9.45 -29.31
C ILE A 12 7.56 -9.79 -29.26
N GLU A 13 7.93 -10.95 -28.72
CA GLU A 13 9.32 -11.39 -28.69
C GLU A 13 9.92 -11.47 -30.08
N LYS A 14 9.19 -12.01 -31.06
CA LYS A 14 9.64 -12.12 -32.46
C LYS A 14 9.82 -10.76 -33.12
N GLU A 15 8.91 -9.82 -32.89
CA GLU A 15 8.90 -8.50 -33.55
C GLU A 15 9.89 -7.52 -32.90
N THR A 16 10.07 -7.60 -31.59
CA THR A 16 10.83 -6.60 -30.83
C THR A 16 12.15 -7.12 -30.27
N GLY A 17 12.32 -8.43 -30.16
CA GLY A 17 13.44 -9.06 -29.46
C GLY A 17 13.32 -8.92 -27.92
N VAL A 18 12.20 -8.43 -27.40
CA VAL A 18 12.00 -8.19 -25.97
C VAL A 18 11.25 -9.36 -25.33
N SER A 19 11.87 -9.99 -24.37
CA SER A 19 11.26 -11.04 -23.54
C SER A 19 10.60 -10.46 -22.30
N ILE A 20 9.28 -10.63 -22.19
CA ILE A 20 8.49 -10.13 -21.06
C ILE A 20 8.15 -11.28 -20.11
N ARG A 21 8.31 -11.05 -18.82
CA ARG A 21 7.91 -11.95 -17.73
C ARG A 21 7.12 -11.18 -16.69
N TYR A 22 6.22 -11.88 -16.01
CA TYR A 22 5.27 -11.29 -15.08
C TYR A 22 5.49 -11.83 -13.66
N LEU A 23 5.17 -11.00 -12.68
CA LEU A 23 4.98 -11.40 -11.30
C LEU A 23 3.48 -11.35 -10.99
N ALA A 24 2.96 -12.41 -10.38
CA ALA A 24 1.58 -12.45 -9.93
C ALA A 24 1.41 -11.49 -8.74
N ALA A 25 0.50 -10.55 -8.83
CA ALA A 25 0.30 -9.56 -7.76
C ALA A 25 -0.55 -10.14 -6.62
N GLY A 26 0.02 -10.15 -5.41
CA GLY A 26 -0.71 -10.29 -4.16
C GLY A 26 -0.90 -8.90 -3.54
N SER A 27 -2.15 -8.48 -3.33
CA SER A 27 -2.42 -7.16 -2.76
C SER A 27 -2.37 -7.19 -1.23
N ARG A 28 -1.75 -6.19 -0.61
CA ARG A 28 -1.81 -5.94 0.85
C ARG A 28 -3.15 -5.37 1.30
N THR A 29 -4.24 -5.79 0.70
CA THR A 29 -5.56 -5.58 1.25
C THR A 29 -5.85 -6.72 2.22
N LEU A 30 -6.39 -6.38 3.40
CA LEU A 30 -6.80 -7.42 4.33
C LEU A 30 -8.05 -8.09 3.77
N PHE A 31 -7.90 -9.36 3.51
CA PHE A 31 -8.89 -10.18 2.84
C PHE A 31 -9.93 -10.71 3.82
N THR A 32 -11.12 -11.01 3.30
CA THR A 32 -12.03 -11.93 3.96
C THR A 32 -11.37 -13.32 4.06
N PRO A 33 -11.86 -14.22 4.94
CA PRO A 33 -11.35 -15.59 5.00
C PRO A 33 -11.30 -16.29 3.64
N GLU A 34 -12.33 -16.08 2.80
CA GLU A 34 -12.38 -16.63 1.44
C GLU A 34 -11.25 -16.06 0.56
N GLN A 35 -11.03 -14.76 0.59
CA GLN A 35 -9.98 -14.12 -0.19
C GLN A 35 -8.57 -14.54 0.23
N VAL A 36 -8.34 -14.76 1.54
CA VAL A 36 -7.06 -15.29 2.04
C VAL A 36 -6.75 -16.68 1.46
N LYS A 37 -7.78 -17.49 1.22
CA LYS A 37 -7.65 -18.79 0.58
C LYS A 37 -7.51 -18.70 -0.93
N GLU A 38 -8.33 -17.87 -1.57
CA GLU A 38 -8.34 -17.71 -3.02
C GLU A 38 -7.04 -17.12 -3.55
N CYS A 39 -6.47 -16.15 -2.87
CA CYS A 39 -5.27 -15.46 -3.32
C CYS A 39 -4.07 -16.41 -3.59
N PRO A 40 -3.62 -17.25 -2.65
CA PRO A 40 -2.52 -18.18 -2.92
C PRO A 40 -2.91 -19.25 -3.95
N ALA A 41 -4.16 -19.69 -4.00
CA ALA A 41 -4.61 -20.68 -4.99
C ALA A 41 -4.54 -20.13 -6.41
N VAL A 42 -5.07 -18.92 -6.62
CA VAL A 42 -4.98 -18.21 -7.92
C VAL A 42 -3.52 -17.96 -8.31
N ILE A 43 -2.69 -17.47 -7.38
CA ILE A 43 -1.27 -17.25 -7.65
C ILE A 43 -0.57 -18.54 -8.07
N LYS A 44 -0.77 -19.65 -7.35
CA LYS A 44 -0.18 -20.96 -7.69
C LYS A 44 -0.66 -21.45 -9.05
N ALA A 45 -1.96 -21.33 -9.34
CA ALA A 45 -2.52 -21.78 -10.62
C ALA A 45 -1.94 -21.00 -11.81
N ILE A 46 -1.98 -19.66 -11.77
CA ILE A 46 -1.44 -18.83 -12.85
C ILE A 46 0.08 -18.96 -12.99
N SER A 47 0.76 -19.32 -11.89
CA SER A 47 2.20 -19.54 -11.87
C SER A 47 2.64 -20.83 -12.57
N LYS A 48 1.72 -21.69 -13.00
CA LYS A 48 2.07 -22.79 -13.93
C LYS A 48 2.51 -22.27 -15.29
N SER A 49 2.04 -21.08 -15.69
CA SER A 49 2.46 -20.42 -16.93
C SER A 49 3.96 -20.07 -16.92
N PRO A 50 4.70 -20.33 -18.01
CA PRO A 50 6.11 -19.94 -18.11
C PRO A 50 6.32 -18.42 -18.10
N TYR A 51 5.29 -17.65 -18.46
CA TYR A 51 5.35 -16.18 -18.42
C TYR A 51 5.23 -15.61 -17.00
N VAL A 52 4.70 -16.37 -16.04
CA VAL A 52 4.59 -15.96 -14.63
C VAL A 52 5.77 -16.56 -13.85
N VAL A 53 6.74 -15.74 -13.51
CA VAL A 53 8.02 -16.17 -12.95
C VAL A 53 8.19 -15.86 -11.46
N GLY A 54 7.15 -15.36 -10.82
CA GLY A 54 7.20 -15.01 -9.41
C GLY A 54 5.90 -14.39 -8.94
N MET A 55 5.90 -14.01 -7.68
CA MET A 55 4.86 -13.24 -7.02
C MET A 55 5.42 -11.89 -6.57
N ASP A 56 4.55 -10.88 -6.49
CA ASP A 56 4.85 -9.58 -5.89
C ASP A 56 3.78 -9.21 -4.87
N LEU A 57 4.18 -9.00 -3.62
CA LEU A 57 3.29 -8.47 -2.59
C LEU A 57 3.32 -6.94 -2.63
N ILE A 58 2.26 -6.37 -3.21
CA ILE A 58 2.10 -4.94 -3.48
C ILE A 58 1.07 -4.29 -2.54
N GLY A 59 1.01 -2.97 -2.54
CA GLY A 59 0.00 -2.18 -1.83
C GLY A 59 0.56 -1.43 -0.62
N GLU A 60 -0.33 -0.73 0.08
CA GLU A 60 0.06 0.21 1.12
C GLU A 60 0.75 -0.46 2.31
N GLU A 61 1.94 0.03 2.67
CA GLU A 61 2.74 -0.51 3.78
C GLU A 61 2.13 -0.29 5.17
N ILE A 62 1.03 0.45 5.27
CA ILE A 62 0.23 0.50 6.48
C ILE A 62 -0.32 -0.87 6.87
N ASN A 63 -0.53 -1.75 5.89
CA ASN A 63 -0.81 -3.15 6.11
C ASN A 63 0.53 -3.89 6.25
N ASN A 64 0.85 -4.27 7.47
CA ASN A 64 2.13 -4.88 7.79
C ASN A 64 2.35 -6.18 7.00
N VAL A 65 3.56 -6.36 6.49
CA VAL A 65 3.94 -7.58 5.75
C VAL A 65 3.71 -8.86 6.56
N THR A 66 3.86 -8.81 7.88
CA THR A 66 3.61 -9.97 8.76
C THR A 66 2.15 -10.42 8.77
N ASP A 67 1.24 -9.53 8.36
CA ASP A 67 -0.18 -9.83 8.27
C ASP A 67 -0.51 -10.76 7.10
N PHE A 68 0.42 -10.89 6.18
CA PHE A 68 0.35 -11.75 5.00
C PHE A 68 1.31 -12.95 5.09
N SER A 69 1.77 -13.29 6.31
CA SER A 69 2.70 -14.39 6.53
C SER A 69 2.18 -15.71 5.99
N ASP A 70 0.88 -15.99 6.10
CA ASP A 70 0.29 -17.23 5.59
C ASP A 70 0.38 -17.31 4.06
N LEU A 71 0.13 -16.20 3.35
CA LEU A 71 0.34 -16.12 1.89
C LEU A 71 1.82 -16.30 1.55
N ILE A 72 2.71 -15.61 2.25
CA ILE A 72 4.15 -15.69 2.02
C ILE A 72 4.67 -17.11 2.25
N GLU A 73 4.22 -17.77 3.32
CA GLU A 73 4.59 -19.16 3.64
C GLU A 73 4.16 -20.13 2.53
N GLU A 74 2.92 -20.02 2.07
CA GLU A 74 2.40 -20.86 1.00
C GLU A 74 3.15 -20.67 -0.32
N ILE A 75 3.53 -19.45 -0.65
CA ILE A 75 4.28 -19.16 -1.88
C ILE A 75 5.77 -19.55 -1.73
N ILE A 76 6.36 -19.43 -0.53
CA ILE A 76 7.72 -19.95 -0.27
C ILE A 76 7.74 -21.46 -0.45
N LYS A 77 6.77 -22.21 0.09
CA LYS A 77 6.66 -23.64 -0.11
C LYS A 77 6.52 -24.01 -1.59
N TYR A 78 5.66 -23.28 -2.31
CA TYR A 78 5.51 -23.46 -3.74
C TYR A 78 6.83 -23.26 -4.49
N ALA A 79 7.55 -22.16 -4.19
CA ALA A 79 8.82 -21.85 -4.81
C ALA A 79 9.91 -22.89 -4.54
N ILE A 80 9.92 -23.50 -3.34
CA ILE A 80 10.92 -24.50 -2.96
C ILE A 80 10.59 -25.89 -3.54
N TYR A 81 9.34 -26.31 -3.44
CA TYR A 81 8.97 -27.70 -3.71
C TYR A 81 8.36 -27.95 -5.08
N GLU A 82 7.76 -26.92 -5.70
CA GLU A 82 7.04 -27.09 -6.97
C GLU A 82 7.70 -26.34 -8.14
N ASP A 83 8.31 -25.17 -7.88
CA ASP A 83 8.77 -24.27 -8.93
C ASP A 83 10.15 -23.66 -8.61
N ASP A 84 11.20 -24.47 -8.65
CA ASP A 84 12.58 -24.04 -8.43
C ASP A 84 12.97 -22.92 -9.42
N GLY A 85 13.36 -21.78 -8.89
CA GLY A 85 13.63 -20.56 -9.65
C GLY A 85 12.52 -19.51 -9.58
N TYR A 86 11.41 -19.78 -8.90
CA TYR A 86 10.35 -18.82 -8.66
C TYR A 86 10.84 -17.64 -7.80
N THR A 87 10.43 -16.41 -8.14
CA THR A 87 10.82 -15.20 -7.42
C THR A 87 9.74 -14.76 -6.45
N ILE A 88 10.13 -14.37 -5.26
CA ILE A 88 9.25 -13.70 -4.31
C ILE A 88 9.71 -12.26 -4.17
N ARG A 89 8.88 -11.31 -4.65
CA ARG A 89 9.09 -9.88 -4.50
C ARG A 89 8.16 -9.33 -3.44
N LEU A 90 8.69 -8.47 -2.57
CA LEU A 90 7.92 -7.78 -1.55
C LEU A 90 8.24 -6.29 -1.62
N HIS A 91 7.24 -5.43 -1.60
CA HIS A 91 7.44 -4.01 -1.36
C HIS A 91 7.77 -3.81 0.12
N ALA A 92 8.87 -3.16 0.44
CA ALA A 92 9.27 -2.89 1.81
C ALA A 92 10.14 -1.63 1.93
N GLY A 93 9.80 -0.77 2.88
CA GLY A 93 10.49 0.49 3.12
C GLY A 93 10.20 1.55 2.04
N GLU A 94 9.03 1.53 1.44
CA GLU A 94 8.59 2.54 0.47
C GLU A 94 8.15 3.83 1.17
N THR A 95 7.52 3.72 2.33
CA THR A 95 7.00 4.84 3.10
C THR A 95 7.65 4.92 4.48
N ASP A 96 7.60 6.10 5.12
CA ASP A 96 8.11 6.30 6.47
C ASP A 96 7.12 5.91 7.58
N ALA A 97 5.96 5.40 7.19
CA ALA A 97 4.94 4.95 8.13
C ALA A 97 5.45 3.87 9.10
N PHE A 98 6.27 2.95 8.56
CA PHE A 98 6.87 1.87 9.34
C PHE A 98 8.33 1.65 8.92
N LYS A 99 9.26 2.28 9.62
CA LYS A 99 10.71 2.16 9.35
C LYS A 99 11.30 0.77 9.62
N ASP A 100 10.54 -0.11 10.25
CA ASP A 100 10.90 -1.50 10.54
C ASP A 100 10.33 -2.51 9.51
N ASN A 101 9.59 -2.06 8.51
CA ASN A 101 8.97 -2.94 7.52
C ASN A 101 9.98 -3.82 6.77
N ILE A 102 11.16 -3.29 6.44
CA ILE A 102 12.21 -4.10 5.81
C ILE A 102 12.65 -5.24 6.73
N GLU A 103 12.92 -4.95 7.99
CA GLU A 103 13.33 -5.98 8.94
C GLU A 103 12.23 -7.02 9.17
N LYS A 104 10.98 -6.58 9.30
CA LYS A 104 9.82 -7.46 9.43
C LYS A 104 9.62 -8.34 8.20
N ALA A 105 9.84 -7.82 6.99
CA ALA A 105 9.78 -8.61 5.77
C ALA A 105 10.84 -9.72 5.75
N LEU A 106 12.07 -9.39 6.13
CA LEU A 106 13.18 -10.36 6.21
C LEU A 106 12.93 -11.43 7.28
N ASP A 107 12.43 -11.02 8.45
CA ASP A 107 12.09 -11.96 9.54
C ASP A 107 10.90 -12.85 9.15
N CYS A 108 9.89 -12.30 8.48
CA CYS A 108 8.76 -13.07 7.96
C CYS A 108 9.23 -14.15 6.98
N ILE A 109 10.07 -13.79 6.01
CA ILE A 109 10.64 -14.77 5.07
C ILE A 109 11.40 -15.86 5.82
N LYS A 110 12.27 -15.49 6.75
CA LYS A 110 13.08 -16.44 7.51
C LYS A 110 12.24 -17.40 8.36
N ILE A 111 11.15 -16.91 8.96
CA ILE A 111 10.24 -17.73 9.76
C ILE A 111 9.44 -18.70 8.87
N CYS A 112 9.06 -18.25 7.68
CA CYS A 112 8.29 -19.03 6.72
C CYS A 112 9.13 -20.10 5.98
N LEU A 113 10.46 -20.02 6.06
CA LEU A 113 11.32 -21.03 5.45
C LEU A 113 11.20 -22.37 6.19
N PRO A 114 10.96 -23.47 5.49
CA PRO A 114 11.05 -24.80 6.08
C PRO A 114 12.45 -25.06 6.64
N ASN A 115 12.54 -25.84 7.70
CA ASN A 115 13.82 -26.13 8.36
C ASN A 115 14.84 -26.74 7.41
N GLY A 116 16.00 -26.07 7.29
CA GLY A 116 17.11 -26.53 6.46
C GLY A 116 17.03 -26.12 4.98
N GLU A 117 15.94 -25.49 4.57
CA GLU A 117 15.79 -25.06 3.18
C GLU A 117 16.46 -23.68 2.94
N LYS A 118 16.95 -23.53 1.73
CA LYS A 118 17.50 -22.26 1.25
C LYS A 118 16.36 -21.37 0.76
N ALA A 119 16.44 -20.07 1.04
CA ALA A 119 15.47 -19.13 0.51
C ALA A 119 15.43 -19.16 -1.02
N PRO A 120 14.22 -19.09 -1.62
CA PRO A 120 14.09 -18.83 -3.05
C PRO A 120 14.66 -17.46 -3.40
N GLN A 121 14.61 -17.06 -4.66
CA GLN A 121 15.04 -15.71 -5.02
C GLN A 121 14.14 -14.65 -4.39
N ILE A 122 14.67 -13.87 -3.45
CA ILE A 122 13.96 -12.78 -2.78
C ILE A 122 14.35 -11.45 -3.41
N ARG A 123 13.36 -10.63 -3.74
CA ARG A 123 13.52 -9.25 -4.17
C ARG A 123 12.75 -8.33 -3.24
N LEU A 124 13.36 -7.25 -2.79
CA LEU A 124 12.69 -6.18 -2.04
C LEU A 124 12.61 -4.94 -2.90
N GLY A 125 11.40 -4.45 -3.13
CA GLY A 125 11.14 -3.18 -3.79
C GLY A 125 11.35 -2.02 -2.83
N HIS A 126 11.87 -0.90 -3.35
CA HIS A 126 12.13 0.38 -2.72
C HIS A 126 13.28 0.42 -1.71
N GLY A 127 13.19 -0.24 -0.57
CA GLY A 127 14.26 -0.23 0.43
C GLY A 127 14.67 1.16 0.95
N LEU A 128 13.79 2.17 0.81
CA LEU A 128 14.08 3.58 1.08
C LEU A 128 14.13 3.88 2.58
N TYR A 129 13.12 3.44 3.31
CA TYR A 129 13.00 3.70 4.75
C TYR A 129 13.55 2.54 5.57
N VAL A 130 14.67 2.80 6.23
CA VAL A 130 15.42 1.86 7.04
C VAL A 130 16.14 2.64 8.15
N PRO A 131 16.46 2.01 9.31
CA PRO A 131 17.36 2.61 10.27
C PRO A 131 18.73 2.94 9.63
N ASP A 132 19.41 3.96 10.13
CA ASP A 132 20.72 4.32 9.56
C ASP A 132 21.64 3.10 9.49
N LEU A 133 22.07 2.77 8.27
CA LEU A 133 22.82 1.55 7.95
C LEU A 133 24.21 1.47 8.60
N ASP A 134 24.72 2.59 9.11
CA ASP A 134 25.98 2.64 9.85
C ASP A 134 25.81 2.23 11.33
N THR A 135 24.57 2.22 11.83
CA THR A 135 24.23 1.81 13.19
C THR A 135 24.27 0.29 13.37
N ARG A 136 24.17 -0.16 14.62
CA ARG A 136 24.02 -1.60 14.94
C ARG A 136 22.80 -2.21 14.29
N ASP A 137 21.68 -1.51 14.31
CA ASP A 137 20.40 -2.01 13.74
C ASP A 137 20.47 -2.06 12.21
N GLY A 138 21.03 -1.03 11.56
CA GLY A 138 21.24 -1.05 10.13
C GLY A 138 22.15 -2.18 9.66
N LYS A 139 23.25 -2.42 10.37
CA LYS A 139 24.18 -3.54 10.08
C LYS A 139 23.51 -4.91 10.25
N ARG A 140 22.61 -5.04 11.24
CA ARG A 140 21.82 -6.26 11.44
C ARG A 140 20.92 -6.53 10.22
N ILE A 141 20.25 -5.50 9.70
CA ILE A 141 19.41 -5.61 8.49
C ILE A 141 20.23 -6.00 7.27
N ILE A 142 21.38 -5.34 7.05
CA ILE A 142 22.33 -5.70 5.97
C ILE A 142 22.71 -7.19 6.03
N ASN A 143 23.04 -7.68 7.23
CA ASN A 143 23.42 -9.09 7.39
C ASN A 143 22.24 -10.02 7.07
N LYS A 144 21.03 -9.72 7.54
CA LYS A 144 19.81 -10.49 7.18
C LYS A 144 19.58 -10.52 5.66
N MET A 145 19.77 -9.39 4.96
CA MET A 145 19.65 -9.34 3.50
C MET A 145 20.68 -10.24 2.80
N LYS A 146 21.92 -10.24 3.29
CA LYS A 146 22.98 -11.11 2.75
C LYS A 146 22.74 -12.59 3.04
N ASP A 147 22.29 -12.92 4.24
CA ASP A 147 21.98 -14.29 4.64
C ASP A 147 20.85 -14.91 3.79
N LEU A 148 19.89 -14.09 3.37
CA LEU A 148 18.79 -14.47 2.51
C LEU A 148 19.05 -14.25 1.01
N ASP A 149 20.26 -13.83 0.63
CA ASP A 149 20.64 -13.48 -0.75
C ASP A 149 19.66 -12.52 -1.44
N VAL A 150 19.19 -11.53 -0.71
CA VAL A 150 18.17 -10.55 -1.17
C VAL A 150 18.74 -9.64 -2.26
N VAL A 151 17.93 -9.37 -3.29
CA VAL A 151 18.17 -8.33 -4.28
C VAL A 151 17.26 -7.13 -3.98
N LEU A 152 17.85 -5.95 -3.75
CA LEU A 152 17.13 -4.69 -3.61
C LEU A 152 16.85 -4.05 -4.96
N GLU A 153 15.63 -3.62 -5.18
CA GLU A 153 15.22 -2.85 -6.37
C GLU A 153 14.98 -1.40 -6.00
N PHE A 154 15.73 -0.49 -6.61
CA PHE A 154 15.54 0.94 -6.40
C PHE A 154 14.69 1.56 -7.50
N GLN A 155 13.70 2.34 -7.10
CA GLN A 155 12.76 3.06 -7.95
C GLN A 155 12.80 4.55 -7.59
N LEU A 156 13.91 5.24 -7.88
CA LEU A 156 14.13 6.62 -7.45
C LEU A 156 13.05 7.57 -7.97
N SER A 157 12.73 7.47 -9.25
CA SER A 157 11.73 8.34 -9.89
C SER A 157 10.34 8.16 -9.27
N SER A 158 9.93 6.93 -8.99
CA SER A 158 8.70 6.63 -8.25
C SER A 158 8.73 7.26 -6.86
N ASN A 159 9.79 7.02 -6.08
CA ASN A 159 9.92 7.54 -4.73
C ASN A 159 9.87 9.07 -4.69
N VAL A 160 10.43 9.75 -5.68
CA VAL A 160 10.38 11.22 -5.80
C VAL A 160 8.98 11.67 -6.20
N ARG A 161 8.35 11.04 -7.19
CA ARG A 161 7.03 11.45 -7.71
C ARG A 161 5.89 11.19 -6.74
N LEU A 162 5.97 10.11 -5.99
CA LEU A 162 5.02 9.80 -4.91
C LEU A 162 5.30 10.60 -3.63
N ASN A 163 6.35 11.43 -3.62
CA ASN A 163 6.80 12.21 -2.48
C ASN A 163 7.18 11.37 -1.25
N ASN A 164 7.54 10.13 -1.46
CA ASN A 164 8.07 9.27 -0.43
C ASN A 164 9.49 9.67 -0.03
N LEU A 165 10.21 10.40 -0.88
CA LEU A 165 11.55 10.89 -0.64
C LEU A 165 11.59 12.42 -0.64
N THR A 166 11.82 13.01 0.53
CA THR A 166 11.86 14.47 0.70
C THR A 166 13.26 15.08 0.58
N ASN A 167 14.30 14.27 0.76
CA ASN A 167 15.69 14.68 0.67
C ASN A 167 16.54 13.57 0.04
N LEU A 168 17.06 13.83 -1.15
CA LEU A 168 17.89 12.90 -1.91
C LEU A 168 19.15 12.45 -1.17
N SER A 169 19.72 13.31 -0.30
CA SER A 169 20.92 12.94 0.49
C SER A 169 20.65 11.80 1.48
N ASN A 170 19.40 11.56 1.82
CA ASN A 170 19.00 10.49 2.75
C ASN A 170 18.77 9.15 2.06
N HIS A 171 18.87 9.09 0.73
CA HIS A 171 18.64 7.84 0.00
C HIS A 171 19.70 6.78 0.35
N PRO A 172 19.32 5.59 0.83
CA PRO A 172 20.27 4.62 1.39
C PRO A 172 21.04 3.81 0.34
N MET A 173 20.75 3.95 -0.96
CA MET A 173 21.27 3.12 -2.04
C MET A 173 22.80 2.97 -2.01
N LYS A 174 23.56 4.08 -1.87
CA LYS A 174 25.02 4.02 -1.83
C LYS A 174 25.55 3.23 -0.64
N LYS A 175 24.87 3.31 0.51
CA LYS A 175 25.25 2.54 1.70
C LYS A 175 25.01 1.04 1.47
N TYR A 176 23.90 0.66 0.85
CA TYR A 176 23.63 -0.74 0.50
C TYR A 176 24.67 -1.29 -0.49
N LEU A 177 24.95 -0.55 -1.57
CA LEU A 177 25.97 -0.94 -2.55
C LEU A 177 27.36 -1.08 -1.92
N SER A 178 27.75 -0.13 -1.04
CA SER A 178 29.02 -0.16 -0.32
C SER A 178 29.10 -1.32 0.67
N ALA A 179 27.97 -1.68 1.27
CA ALA A 179 27.87 -2.82 2.17
C ALA A 179 27.83 -4.17 1.44
N GLY A 180 27.80 -4.18 0.10
CA GLY A 180 27.79 -5.39 -0.72
C GLY A 180 26.45 -6.11 -0.76
N VAL A 181 25.34 -5.39 -0.56
CA VAL A 181 23.98 -5.87 -0.85
C VAL A 181 23.80 -5.89 -2.37
N LYS A 182 23.19 -6.93 -2.91
CA LYS A 182 22.84 -7.00 -4.33
C LYS A 182 21.75 -5.96 -4.63
N CYS A 183 22.00 -5.10 -5.59
CA CYS A 183 21.09 -4.03 -5.97
C CYS A 183 20.86 -4.03 -7.47
N VAL A 184 19.64 -3.69 -7.87
CA VAL A 184 19.24 -3.43 -9.26
C VAL A 184 18.37 -2.19 -9.33
N GLN A 185 18.20 -1.63 -10.51
CA GLN A 185 17.26 -0.53 -10.73
C GLN A 185 15.91 -1.05 -11.21
N GLY A 186 14.85 -0.32 -10.89
CA GLY A 186 13.50 -0.53 -11.40
C GLY A 186 12.86 0.82 -11.71
N THR A 187 11.89 0.82 -12.60
CA THR A 187 11.11 2.03 -12.97
C THR A 187 9.80 2.13 -12.23
N ASP A 188 9.40 1.03 -11.54
CA ASP A 188 8.06 0.89 -10.98
C ASP A 188 6.97 1.13 -12.05
N GLY A 189 6.02 1.99 -11.84
CA GLY A 189 4.94 2.31 -12.77
C GLY A 189 5.38 3.19 -13.95
N CYS A 190 6.32 2.73 -14.78
CA CYS A 190 6.90 3.52 -15.88
C CYS A 190 5.85 4.21 -16.75
N GLY A 191 4.76 3.52 -17.08
CA GLY A 191 3.66 4.08 -17.87
C GLY A 191 2.90 5.21 -17.17
N PHE A 192 2.82 5.19 -15.82
CA PHE A 192 2.20 6.24 -15.02
C PHE A 192 3.15 7.43 -14.82
N TYR A 193 4.44 7.15 -14.68
CA TYR A 193 5.45 8.18 -14.40
C TYR A 193 6.04 8.79 -15.66
N GLY A 194 5.79 8.20 -16.83
CA GLY A 194 6.32 8.67 -18.12
C GLY A 194 7.84 8.65 -18.15
N ILE A 195 8.44 7.56 -17.67
CA ILE A 195 9.88 7.31 -17.62
C ILE A 195 10.20 5.94 -18.17
N ASP A 196 11.43 5.77 -18.62
CA ASP A 196 11.98 4.46 -18.98
C ASP A 196 13.22 4.11 -18.12
N THR A 197 13.84 2.99 -18.45
CA THR A 197 15.04 2.51 -17.76
C THR A 197 16.21 3.46 -17.91
N ILE A 198 16.32 4.17 -19.04
CA ILE A 198 17.40 5.13 -19.30
C ILE A 198 17.19 6.38 -18.46
N ASP A 199 15.95 6.87 -18.38
CA ASP A 199 15.60 8.01 -17.53
C ASP A 199 15.93 7.73 -16.07
N GLU A 200 15.63 6.52 -15.60
CA GLU A 200 15.97 6.11 -14.23
C GLU A 200 17.50 6.08 -14.01
N GLN A 201 18.29 5.58 -14.96
CA GLN A 201 19.76 5.62 -14.88
C GLN A 201 20.30 7.05 -14.84
N ILE A 202 19.75 7.93 -15.67
CA ILE A 202 20.09 9.36 -15.68
C ILE A 202 19.75 9.99 -14.33
N ALA A 203 18.58 9.69 -13.77
CA ALA A 203 18.17 10.18 -12.46
C ALA A 203 19.12 9.70 -11.34
N LEU A 204 19.42 8.41 -11.29
CA LEU A 204 20.38 7.82 -10.33
C LEU A 204 21.75 8.48 -10.43
N ARG A 205 22.26 8.70 -11.65
CA ARG A 205 23.55 9.36 -11.88
C ARG A 205 23.54 10.81 -11.41
N ASN A 206 22.55 11.57 -11.83
CA ASN A 206 22.53 13.02 -11.63
C ASN A 206 22.08 13.44 -10.23
N LEU A 207 21.15 12.70 -9.64
CA LEU A 207 20.54 13.05 -8.38
C LEU A 207 21.20 12.38 -7.17
N LEU A 208 21.69 11.15 -7.35
CA LEU A 208 22.36 10.38 -6.29
C LEU A 208 23.87 10.22 -6.51
N ASP A 209 24.41 10.77 -7.58
CA ASP A 209 25.84 10.64 -7.91
C ASP A 209 26.31 9.17 -7.95
N VAL A 210 25.47 8.28 -8.53
CA VAL A 210 25.82 6.87 -8.75
C VAL A 210 26.91 6.80 -9.82
N LYS A 211 27.99 6.11 -9.52
CA LYS A 211 29.17 6.02 -10.39
C LYS A 211 29.08 4.83 -11.34
N ASP A 212 29.88 4.87 -12.42
CA ASP A 212 29.96 3.77 -13.38
C ASP A 212 30.34 2.44 -12.73
N THR A 213 31.17 2.48 -11.68
CA THR A 213 31.50 1.30 -10.87
C THR A 213 30.31 0.70 -10.13
N ASP A 214 29.36 1.53 -9.73
CA ASP A 214 28.16 1.07 -9.03
C ASP A 214 27.15 0.52 -10.05
N PHE A 215 27.00 1.18 -11.21
CA PHE A 215 26.23 0.63 -12.32
C PHE A 215 26.79 -0.72 -12.81
N ALA A 216 28.12 -0.87 -12.86
CA ALA A 216 28.73 -2.15 -13.21
C ALA A 216 28.39 -3.27 -12.21
N LYS A 217 28.36 -2.96 -10.89
CA LYS A 217 27.91 -3.93 -9.88
C LYS A 217 26.45 -4.32 -10.07
N MET A 218 25.57 -3.33 -10.30
CA MET A 218 24.15 -3.58 -10.55
C MET A 218 23.95 -4.41 -11.82
N ARG A 219 24.64 -4.06 -12.91
CA ARG A 219 24.58 -4.82 -14.16
C ARG A 219 25.00 -6.28 -13.97
N LYS A 220 26.06 -6.52 -13.19
CA LYS A 220 26.47 -7.90 -12.88
C LYS A 220 25.34 -8.70 -12.19
N VAL A 221 24.61 -8.09 -11.26
CA VAL A 221 23.47 -8.73 -10.60
C VAL A 221 22.32 -8.97 -11.59
N GLU A 222 22.05 -7.99 -12.47
CA GLU A 222 21.04 -8.13 -13.54
C GLU A 222 21.40 -9.28 -14.49
N ASP A 223 22.66 -9.35 -14.95
CA ASP A 223 23.11 -10.42 -15.83
C ASP A 223 22.98 -11.80 -15.19
N GLU A 224 23.36 -11.95 -13.91
CA GLU A 224 23.18 -13.20 -13.14
C GLU A 224 21.68 -13.62 -13.05
N ILE A 225 20.78 -12.64 -12.94
CA ILE A 225 19.33 -12.89 -12.92
C ILE A 225 18.85 -13.31 -14.30
N LEU A 226 19.26 -12.60 -15.35
CA LEU A 226 18.82 -12.85 -16.73
C LEU A 226 19.28 -14.22 -17.23
N GLU A 227 20.53 -14.61 -16.99
CA GLU A 227 21.04 -15.93 -17.37
C GLU A 227 20.23 -17.07 -16.72
N ARG A 228 19.95 -16.95 -15.43
CA ARG A 228 19.10 -17.94 -14.73
C ARG A 228 17.67 -17.97 -15.30
N ARG A 229 17.14 -16.80 -15.68
CA ARG A 229 15.76 -16.67 -16.19
C ARG A 229 15.55 -17.30 -17.55
N GLN A 230 16.52 -17.23 -18.43
CA GLN A 230 16.42 -17.87 -19.74
C GLN A 230 16.24 -19.39 -19.59
N LYS A 231 17.14 -20.03 -18.83
CA LYS A 231 17.07 -21.47 -18.57
C LYS A 231 15.76 -21.87 -17.87
N TYR A 232 15.39 -21.12 -16.85
CA TYR A 232 14.15 -21.34 -16.11
C TYR A 232 12.91 -21.27 -17.02
N PHE A 233 12.85 -20.30 -17.93
CA PHE A 233 11.74 -20.17 -18.88
C PHE A 233 11.64 -21.37 -19.82
N GLU A 234 12.76 -21.83 -20.34
CA GLU A 234 12.80 -23.02 -21.23
C GLU A 234 12.32 -24.29 -20.53
N GLU A 235 12.77 -24.52 -19.31
CA GLU A 235 12.37 -25.66 -18.50
C GLU A 235 10.88 -25.58 -18.13
N LYS A 236 10.42 -24.40 -17.72
CA LYS A 236 9.03 -24.17 -17.35
C LYS A 236 8.07 -24.27 -18.53
N SER A 237 8.49 -23.85 -19.71
CA SER A 237 7.70 -24.00 -20.94
C SER A 237 7.43 -25.48 -21.26
N LYS A 238 8.44 -26.35 -21.11
CA LYS A 238 8.26 -27.80 -21.31
C LYS A 238 7.31 -28.40 -20.26
N LYS A 239 7.43 -27.98 -18.99
CA LYS A 239 6.51 -28.44 -17.94
C LYS A 239 5.09 -27.94 -18.18
N PHE A 240 4.93 -26.74 -18.74
CA PHE A 240 3.61 -26.19 -19.04
C PHE A 240 2.90 -26.93 -20.17
N GLU A 241 3.61 -27.35 -21.22
CA GLU A 241 3.04 -28.20 -22.27
C GLU A 241 2.54 -29.53 -21.70
N GLN A 242 3.30 -30.15 -20.81
CA GLN A 242 2.89 -31.37 -20.11
C GLN A 242 1.70 -31.13 -19.18
N PHE A 243 1.68 -29.97 -18.51
CA PHE A 243 0.56 -29.58 -17.65
C PHE A 243 -0.73 -29.41 -18.43
N LEU A 244 -0.69 -28.81 -19.63
CA LEU A 244 -1.87 -28.69 -20.49
C LEU A 244 -2.47 -30.03 -20.88
N ASP A 245 -1.66 -31.01 -21.20
CA ASP A 245 -2.10 -32.37 -21.57
C ASP A 245 -3.29 -32.38 -22.57
N GLY A 246 -3.18 -31.53 -23.59
CA GLY A 246 -4.20 -31.38 -24.63
C GLY A 246 -5.41 -30.52 -24.27
N ARG A 247 -5.49 -30.00 -23.05
CA ARG A 247 -6.53 -29.03 -22.61
C ARG A 247 -6.21 -27.63 -23.08
N THR A 248 -7.22 -26.79 -23.08
CA THR A 248 -7.01 -25.34 -23.21
C THR A 248 -6.33 -24.78 -21.96
N ILE A 249 -5.66 -23.64 -22.11
CA ILE A 249 -5.02 -22.93 -21.00
C ILE A 249 -6.04 -22.61 -19.90
N GLU A 250 -7.24 -22.16 -20.31
CA GLU A 250 -8.31 -21.77 -19.39
C GLU A 250 -8.82 -22.96 -18.56
N GLU A 251 -9.07 -24.09 -19.22
CA GLU A 251 -9.51 -25.32 -18.55
C GLU A 251 -8.45 -25.82 -17.56
N ALA A 252 -7.19 -25.91 -17.98
CA ALA A 252 -6.10 -26.42 -17.15
C ALA A 252 -5.85 -25.54 -15.92
N LEU A 253 -5.87 -24.20 -16.09
CA LEU A 253 -5.67 -23.26 -14.99
C LEU A 253 -6.83 -23.27 -14.00
N LYS A 254 -8.08 -23.40 -14.48
CA LYS A 254 -9.25 -23.51 -13.62
C LYS A 254 -9.22 -24.77 -12.77
N GLU A 255 -8.90 -25.91 -13.36
CA GLU A 255 -8.75 -27.16 -12.61
C GLU A 255 -7.63 -27.08 -11.55
N GLU A 256 -6.50 -26.45 -11.89
CA GLU A 256 -5.39 -26.27 -10.93
C GLU A 256 -5.78 -25.34 -9.79
N GLU A 257 -6.51 -24.25 -10.08
CA GLU A 257 -7.05 -23.35 -9.06
C GLU A 257 -7.97 -24.11 -8.10
N GLU A 258 -8.92 -24.88 -8.62
CA GLU A 258 -9.83 -25.71 -7.81
C GLU A 258 -9.07 -26.75 -6.97
N LYS A 259 -8.02 -27.36 -7.52
CA LYS A 259 -7.15 -28.27 -6.79
C LYS A 259 -6.39 -27.55 -5.66
N CYS A 260 -5.81 -26.39 -5.95
CA CYS A 260 -5.11 -25.57 -4.94
C CYS A 260 -6.06 -25.13 -3.83
N LEU A 261 -7.28 -24.71 -4.18
CA LEU A 261 -8.31 -24.34 -3.21
C LEU A 261 -8.68 -25.48 -2.27
N LYS A 262 -8.77 -26.71 -2.77
CA LYS A 262 -9.07 -27.89 -1.95
C LYS A 262 -7.91 -28.29 -1.05
N ALA A 263 -6.68 -28.00 -1.44
CA ALA A 263 -5.47 -28.35 -0.67
C ALA A 263 -5.19 -27.41 0.50
N ILE A 264 -5.80 -26.22 0.51
CA ILE A 264 -5.61 -25.23 1.57
C ILE A 264 -6.54 -25.56 2.75
N ASP A 265 -5.96 -25.79 3.94
CA ASP A 265 -6.69 -26.01 5.18
C ASP A 265 -7.38 -24.72 5.66
N LEU A 266 -8.69 -24.67 5.47
CA LEU A 266 -9.52 -23.52 5.80
C LEU A 266 -9.63 -23.24 7.28
N ASP A 267 -9.80 -24.28 8.08
CA ASP A 267 -10.11 -24.11 9.51
C ASP A 267 -8.96 -23.39 10.24
N THR A 268 -7.73 -23.73 9.83
CA THR A 268 -6.52 -23.09 10.38
C THR A 268 -6.41 -21.63 9.93
N ILE A 269 -6.74 -21.32 8.68
CA ILE A 269 -6.68 -19.96 8.12
C ILE A 269 -7.82 -19.08 8.64
N GLU A 270 -9.06 -19.59 8.66
CA GLU A 270 -10.21 -18.87 9.18
C GLU A 270 -10.01 -18.46 10.65
N ASN A 271 -9.52 -19.33 11.49
CA ASN A 271 -9.24 -19.02 12.88
C ASN A 271 -8.16 -17.95 13.03
N LYS A 272 -7.07 -18.00 12.25
CA LYS A 272 -6.02 -16.98 12.27
C LYS A 272 -6.54 -15.64 11.79
N VAL A 273 -7.26 -15.61 10.66
CA VAL A 273 -7.83 -14.37 10.09
C VAL A 273 -8.91 -13.80 11.01
N THR A 274 -9.82 -14.62 11.52
CA THR A 274 -10.88 -14.19 12.42
C THR A 274 -10.30 -13.64 13.73
N ASN A 275 -9.31 -14.29 14.31
CA ASN A 275 -8.64 -13.81 15.51
C ASN A 275 -7.93 -12.48 15.25
N LYS A 276 -7.30 -12.33 14.08
CA LYS A 276 -6.64 -11.11 13.67
C LYS A 276 -7.64 -9.98 13.41
N LEU A 277 -8.70 -10.24 12.64
CA LEU A 277 -9.80 -9.30 12.40
C LEU A 277 -10.41 -8.83 13.74
N ASN A 278 -10.62 -9.75 14.68
CA ASN A 278 -11.11 -9.43 16.01
C ASN A 278 -10.11 -8.57 16.79
N SER A 279 -8.81 -8.82 16.69
CA SER A 279 -7.79 -8.01 17.36
C SER A 279 -7.71 -6.58 16.82
N TYR A 280 -7.89 -6.39 15.51
CA TYR A 280 -7.90 -5.07 14.88
C TYR A 280 -9.18 -4.26 15.19
N ASN A 281 -10.31 -4.94 15.41
CA ASN A 281 -11.60 -4.30 15.65
C ASN A 281 -11.89 -4.02 17.13
N VAL A 282 -11.03 -4.43 18.05
CA VAL A 282 -11.21 -4.18 19.48
C VAL A 282 -10.62 -2.82 19.86
N PHE A 283 -11.40 -1.77 19.68
CA PHE A 283 -11.11 -0.47 20.27
C PHE A 283 -11.63 -0.41 21.71
N LYS A 284 -10.84 0.16 22.62
CA LYS A 284 -11.31 0.54 23.95
C LYS A 284 -12.24 1.73 23.90
N LYS A 285 -12.05 2.57 22.88
CA LYS A 285 -12.93 3.70 22.58
C LYS A 285 -14.29 3.20 22.08
N LYS A 286 -15.34 3.93 22.44
CA LYS A 286 -16.71 3.61 22.01
C LYS A 286 -16.82 3.66 20.49
N ILE A 287 -17.19 2.54 19.86
CA ILE A 287 -17.63 2.49 18.48
C ILE A 287 -19.04 3.05 18.40
N VAL A 288 -19.27 3.98 17.50
CA VAL A 288 -20.55 4.67 17.36
C VAL A 288 -21.10 4.51 15.94
N ASN A 289 -22.43 4.46 15.83
CA ASN A 289 -23.12 4.67 14.58
C ASN A 289 -23.26 6.18 14.31
N LEU A 290 -23.33 6.58 13.05
CA LEU A 290 -23.52 7.98 12.69
C LEU A 290 -24.91 8.46 13.17
N PRO A 291 -25.00 9.52 14.02
CA PRO A 291 -26.26 10.06 14.50
C PRO A 291 -27.17 10.45 13.35
N GLN A 292 -28.43 9.99 13.34
CA GLN A 292 -29.37 10.25 12.24
C GLN A 292 -30.13 11.57 12.41
N ASP A 293 -30.21 12.06 13.62
CA ASP A 293 -30.93 13.28 14.04
C ASP A 293 -30.07 14.55 14.04
N LYS A 294 -28.76 14.42 13.81
CA LYS A 294 -27.81 15.54 13.80
C LYS A 294 -27.21 15.76 12.40
N THR A 295 -26.83 16.98 12.11
CA THR A 295 -26.14 17.36 10.87
C THR A 295 -24.66 17.01 10.96
N PRO A 296 -24.10 16.16 10.07
CA PRO A 296 -22.68 15.89 10.01
C PRO A 296 -21.88 17.05 9.43
N ILE A 297 -20.79 17.37 10.08
CA ILE A 297 -19.75 18.27 9.59
C ILE A 297 -18.49 17.43 9.40
N ILE A 298 -18.09 17.21 8.17
CA ILE A 298 -16.94 16.40 7.82
C ILE A 298 -15.76 17.34 7.56
N ILE A 299 -14.76 17.32 8.43
CA ILE A 299 -13.55 18.13 8.29
C ILE A 299 -12.43 17.24 7.79
N ALA A 300 -12.06 17.45 6.55
CA ALA A 300 -11.02 16.73 5.86
C ALA A 300 -9.87 17.68 5.52
N GLY A 301 -8.68 17.35 5.94
CA GLY A 301 -7.48 18.13 5.61
C GLY A 301 -6.32 17.20 5.37
N GLY A 302 -6.56 15.95 5.71
CA GLY A 302 -5.55 14.93 5.75
C GLY A 302 -4.55 15.15 6.89
N SER A 303 -4.03 14.07 7.38
CA SER A 303 -2.82 14.11 8.20
C SER A 303 -1.61 14.38 7.31
N PHE A 304 -1.73 14.04 6.03
CA PHE A 304 -0.68 14.20 5.03
C PHE A 304 -1.23 14.93 3.81
N ASN A 305 -0.45 15.84 3.24
CA ASN A 305 -0.74 16.47 1.97
C ASN A 305 -0.49 15.51 0.80
N SER A 306 -0.77 15.96 -0.42
CA SER A 306 -0.48 15.22 -1.66
C SER A 306 1.01 14.84 -1.83
N LYS A 307 1.88 15.36 -0.97
CA LYS A 307 3.33 15.09 -0.94
C LYS A 307 3.76 14.15 0.20
N GLY A 308 2.82 13.50 0.88
CA GLY A 308 3.10 12.59 1.99
C GLY A 308 3.66 13.26 3.26
N ARG A 309 3.63 14.60 3.34
CA ARG A 309 4.09 15.33 4.52
C ARG A 309 2.93 15.60 5.46
N VAL A 310 3.18 15.52 6.77
CA VAL A 310 2.20 15.93 7.78
C VAL A 310 1.74 17.36 7.48
N THR A 311 0.45 17.52 7.30
CA THR A 311 -0.17 18.82 7.03
C THR A 311 -0.32 19.57 8.33
N MET A 312 0.37 20.70 8.44
CA MET A 312 0.20 21.63 9.57
C MET A 312 -0.59 22.83 9.06
N PRO A 313 -1.80 23.09 9.60
CA PRO A 313 -2.53 24.29 9.23
C PRO A 313 -1.73 25.53 9.61
N ASN A 314 -1.61 26.47 8.67
CA ASN A 314 -1.04 27.79 8.95
C ASN A 314 -2.00 28.62 9.84
N ASP A 315 -1.58 29.79 10.28
CA ASP A 315 -2.38 30.60 11.21
C ASP A 315 -3.69 31.11 10.61
N GLU A 316 -3.74 31.37 9.30
CA GLU A 316 -4.98 31.76 8.60
C GLU A 316 -5.99 30.62 8.58
N ILE A 317 -5.53 29.42 8.28
CA ILE A 317 -6.38 28.22 8.28
C ILE A 317 -6.85 27.87 9.69
N LYS A 318 -5.97 28.00 10.70
CA LYS A 318 -6.37 27.84 12.11
C LYS A 318 -7.44 28.84 12.51
N LYS A 319 -7.30 30.08 12.08
CA LYS A 319 -8.30 31.14 12.30
C LYS A 319 -9.61 30.79 11.64
N SER A 320 -9.59 30.42 10.36
CA SER A 320 -10.81 29.99 9.62
C SER A 320 -11.48 28.79 10.25
N LEU A 321 -10.70 27.80 10.69
CA LEU A 321 -11.21 26.62 11.40
C LEU A 321 -11.82 27.01 12.75
N LYS A 322 -11.22 27.94 13.47
CA LYS A 322 -11.76 28.47 14.74
C LYS A 322 -13.08 29.20 14.51
N GLU A 323 -13.14 30.10 13.54
CA GLU A 323 -14.37 30.81 13.16
C GLU A 323 -15.49 29.85 12.72
N LEU A 324 -15.14 28.77 12.02
CA LEU A 324 -16.10 27.71 11.67
C LEU A 324 -16.65 27.04 12.94
N LEU A 325 -15.78 26.59 13.83
CA LEU A 325 -16.16 25.87 15.05
C LEU A 325 -16.92 26.79 16.04
N GLU A 326 -16.64 28.09 16.08
CA GLU A 326 -17.39 29.05 16.87
C GLU A 326 -18.86 29.12 16.45
N LYS A 327 -19.15 28.99 15.15
CA LYS A 327 -20.51 29.08 14.56
C LYS A 327 -21.25 27.74 14.58
N VAL A 328 -20.56 26.63 14.84
CA VAL A 328 -21.17 25.31 14.87
C VAL A 328 -22.10 25.19 16.08
N ASP A 329 -23.33 24.76 15.81
CA ASP A 329 -24.30 24.36 16.85
C ASP A 329 -23.97 22.94 17.34
N ASN A 330 -23.26 22.86 18.46
CA ASN A 330 -22.78 21.61 19.04
C ASN A 330 -23.88 20.68 19.55
N LYS A 331 -25.14 21.12 19.64
CA LYS A 331 -26.27 20.29 20.04
C LYS A 331 -26.86 19.51 18.85
N ASN A 332 -26.97 20.19 17.71
CA ASN A 332 -27.64 19.66 16.51
C ASN A 332 -26.64 19.18 15.43
N THR A 333 -25.35 19.20 15.74
CA THR A 333 -24.31 18.75 14.81
C THR A 333 -23.35 17.76 15.48
N TYR A 334 -22.65 17.01 14.67
CA TYR A 334 -21.48 16.23 15.08
C TYR A 334 -20.37 16.38 14.04
N ILE A 335 -19.12 16.24 14.47
CA ILE A 335 -17.96 16.46 13.64
C ILE A 335 -17.30 15.13 13.34
N LEU A 336 -17.03 14.88 12.07
CA LEU A 336 -16.26 13.74 11.59
C LEU A 336 -14.87 14.21 11.14
N ILE A 337 -13.84 13.56 11.64
CA ILE A 337 -12.44 13.80 11.27
C ILE A 337 -11.77 12.48 10.88
N GLY A 338 -10.59 12.51 10.27
CA GLY A 338 -9.79 11.32 10.01
C GLY A 338 -9.29 10.65 11.30
N HIS A 339 -8.47 9.63 11.16
CA HIS A 339 -8.09 8.74 12.26
C HIS A 339 -6.61 8.82 12.67
N LYS A 340 -5.78 9.54 11.95
CA LYS A 340 -4.33 9.59 12.25
C LYS A 340 -3.97 10.53 13.39
N MET A 341 -4.91 11.37 13.83
CA MET A 341 -4.76 12.31 14.93
C MET A 341 -3.58 13.27 14.78
N GLN A 342 -3.29 13.66 13.56
CA GLN A 342 -2.19 14.57 13.18
C GLN A 342 -2.72 15.75 12.34
N GLY A 343 -1.90 16.74 12.09
CA GLY A 343 -2.22 17.86 11.20
C GLY A 343 -3.56 18.52 11.52
N TYR A 344 -4.47 18.56 10.55
CA TYR A 344 -5.79 19.18 10.71
C TYR A 344 -6.69 18.45 11.71
N GLU A 345 -6.59 17.15 11.82
CA GLU A 345 -7.36 16.38 12.80
C GLU A 345 -6.99 16.82 14.21
N ARG A 346 -5.71 16.99 14.47
CA ARG A 346 -5.21 17.49 15.75
C ARG A 346 -5.66 18.92 15.98
N ALA A 347 -5.59 19.78 14.96
CA ALA A 347 -6.01 21.17 15.05
C ALA A 347 -7.50 21.33 15.42
N VAL A 348 -8.39 20.48 14.88
CA VAL A 348 -9.82 20.48 15.26
C VAL A 348 -9.98 20.22 16.75
N LEU A 349 -9.27 19.25 17.30
CA LEU A 349 -9.35 18.89 18.71
C LEU A 349 -8.77 19.99 19.62
N ASP A 350 -7.65 20.58 19.24
CA ASP A 350 -7.00 21.64 20.02
C ASP A 350 -7.85 22.92 20.03
N ILE A 351 -8.41 23.35 18.89
CA ILE A 351 -9.30 24.50 18.81
C ILE A 351 -10.59 24.26 19.58
N SER A 352 -11.12 23.04 19.55
CA SER A 352 -12.31 22.68 20.35
C SER A 352 -12.08 22.90 21.85
N LYS A 353 -10.88 22.61 22.35
CA LYS A 353 -10.48 22.90 23.72
C LYS A 353 -10.35 24.40 23.99
N GLU A 354 -9.70 25.13 23.08
CA GLU A 354 -9.54 26.60 23.22
C GLU A 354 -10.89 27.30 23.31
N LEU A 355 -11.87 26.85 22.54
CA LEU A 355 -13.23 27.42 22.55
C LEU A 355 -14.05 27.02 23.79
N ASN A 356 -13.55 26.11 24.61
CA ASN A 356 -14.26 25.53 25.73
C ASN A 356 -15.67 25.02 25.36
N LYS A 357 -15.83 24.57 24.12
CA LYS A 357 -17.06 23.96 23.60
C LYS A 357 -16.92 22.46 23.55
N LYS A 358 -17.89 21.75 24.12
CA LYS A 358 -17.93 20.30 24.01
C LYS A 358 -18.58 19.90 22.69
N PHE A 359 -17.77 19.59 21.68
CA PHE A 359 -18.22 19.05 20.43
C PHE A 359 -18.31 17.52 20.49
N ASP A 360 -19.22 16.97 19.71
CA ASP A 360 -19.31 15.54 19.45
C ASP A 360 -18.38 15.23 18.26
N VAL A 361 -17.12 14.87 18.55
CA VAL A 361 -16.09 14.61 17.54
C VAL A 361 -15.85 13.12 17.43
N THR A 362 -16.08 12.58 16.26
CA THR A 362 -15.92 11.15 15.94
C THR A 362 -14.84 10.97 14.89
N ALA A 363 -13.89 10.07 15.16
CA ALA A 363 -12.89 9.67 14.19
C ALA A 363 -13.47 8.66 13.20
N VAL A 364 -13.27 8.89 11.90
CA VAL A 364 -13.60 7.94 10.83
C VAL A 364 -12.38 7.06 10.62
N VAL A 365 -12.55 5.77 10.83
CA VAL A 365 -11.47 4.80 10.90
C VAL A 365 -11.72 3.74 9.81
N PRO A 366 -10.74 3.36 9.01
CA PRO A 366 -10.89 2.21 8.11
C PRO A 366 -11.09 0.94 8.94
N LYS A 367 -11.62 -0.09 8.31
CA LYS A 367 -11.90 -1.36 8.98
C LYS A 367 -10.66 -1.94 9.71
N PHE A 368 -9.48 -1.60 9.23
CA PHE A 368 -8.21 -2.05 9.79
C PHE A 368 -7.26 -0.86 9.96
N VAL A 369 -6.62 -0.79 11.12
CA VAL A 369 -5.58 0.19 11.45
C VAL A 369 -4.42 -0.48 12.18
N SER A 370 -3.24 0.14 12.14
CA SER A 370 -2.10 -0.32 12.93
C SER A 370 -2.35 -0.18 14.43
N GLU A 371 -1.67 -0.99 15.24
CA GLU A 371 -1.78 -0.90 16.71
C GLU A 371 -1.44 0.49 17.22
N ASP A 372 -0.44 1.17 16.65
CA ASP A 372 -0.07 2.55 17.04
C ASP A 372 -1.22 3.53 16.83
N ILE A 373 -1.91 3.45 15.71
CA ILE A 373 -3.10 4.28 15.44
C ILE A 373 -4.22 3.94 16.41
N LYS A 374 -4.44 2.66 16.67
CA LYS A 374 -5.44 2.18 17.62
C LYS A 374 -5.18 2.68 19.04
N GLU A 375 -3.94 2.57 19.52
CA GLU A 375 -3.54 3.09 20.84
C GLU A 375 -3.74 4.60 20.91
N ASN A 376 -3.38 5.34 19.88
CA ASN A 376 -3.60 6.78 19.79
C ASN A 376 -5.07 7.16 19.84
N LEU A 377 -5.93 6.44 19.14
CA LEU A 377 -7.38 6.64 19.16
C LEU A 377 -7.98 6.30 20.53
N ASP A 378 -7.61 5.16 21.10
CA ASP A 378 -8.10 4.68 22.39
C ASP A 378 -7.71 5.59 23.55
N SER A 379 -6.50 6.14 23.52
CA SER A 379 -5.99 7.05 24.55
C SER A 379 -6.51 8.49 24.38
N ASN A 380 -7.03 8.87 23.22
CA ASN A 380 -7.46 10.23 22.94
C ASN A 380 -8.75 10.59 23.66
N LYS A 381 -8.66 11.42 24.70
CA LYS A 381 -9.80 11.82 25.55
C LYS A 381 -10.75 12.82 24.86
N ASP A 382 -10.32 13.45 23.79
CA ASP A 382 -11.06 14.52 23.11
C ASP A 382 -12.05 13.95 22.07
N LEU A 383 -11.90 12.69 21.68
CA LEU A 383 -12.83 12.00 20.81
C LEU A 383 -14.04 11.49 21.60
N SER A 384 -15.23 11.74 21.07
CA SER A 384 -16.50 11.19 21.59
C SER A 384 -16.67 9.71 21.23
N GLY A 385 -16.15 9.30 20.09
CA GLY A 385 -16.25 7.93 19.60
C GLY A 385 -15.45 7.69 18.32
N ILE A 386 -15.57 6.48 17.81
CA ILE A 386 -14.97 6.00 16.57
C ILE A 386 -16.09 5.45 15.68
N TYR A 387 -16.14 5.91 14.44
CA TYR A 387 -16.94 5.28 13.38
C TYR A 387 -16.02 4.41 12.52
N VAL A 388 -16.26 3.11 12.53
CA VAL A 388 -15.49 2.16 11.71
C VAL A 388 -16.15 2.07 10.34
N SER A 389 -15.44 2.52 9.31
CA SER A 389 -15.89 2.40 7.93
C SER A 389 -15.99 0.93 7.52
N PRO A 390 -17.03 0.50 6.81
CA PRO A 390 -17.11 -0.84 6.26
C PRO A 390 -16.06 -1.12 5.19
N ASP A 391 -15.48 -0.08 4.57
CA ASP A 391 -14.41 -0.24 3.58
C ASP A 391 -13.07 -0.57 4.28
N PRO A 392 -12.36 -1.60 3.85
CA PRO A 392 -11.09 -1.98 4.45
C PRO A 392 -9.94 -1.04 4.09
N SER A 393 -10.05 -0.28 2.99
CA SER A 393 -8.99 0.58 2.47
C SER A 393 -9.11 2.02 2.96
N GLU A 394 -7.97 2.69 3.15
CA GLU A 394 -7.95 4.13 3.43
C GLU A 394 -8.51 4.95 2.26
N LEU A 395 -8.31 4.50 1.02
CA LEU A 395 -8.83 5.18 -0.16
C LEU A 395 -10.36 5.16 -0.22
N GLY A 396 -10.97 4.10 0.30
CA GLY A 396 -12.42 3.92 0.33
C GLY A 396 -13.10 4.35 1.62
N ILE A 397 -12.37 4.89 2.59
CA ILE A 397 -12.85 5.18 3.95
C ILE A 397 -14.15 5.99 4.00
N TYR A 398 -14.42 6.81 3.00
CA TYR A 398 -15.61 7.65 2.91
C TYR A 398 -16.68 7.12 1.95
N LYS A 399 -16.50 5.97 1.32
CA LYS A 399 -17.48 5.43 0.35
C LYS A 399 -18.85 5.18 0.97
N SER A 400 -18.89 4.69 2.21
CA SER A 400 -20.15 4.48 2.91
C SER A 400 -20.95 5.76 3.13
N PHE A 401 -20.29 6.92 3.14
CA PHE A 401 -20.93 8.21 3.33
C PHE A 401 -21.89 8.58 2.20
N ASN A 402 -21.71 8.01 1.00
CA ASN A 402 -22.62 8.21 -0.10
C ASN A 402 -24.06 7.85 0.33
N TYR A 403 -24.29 6.62 0.78
CA TYR A 403 -25.62 6.17 1.19
C TYR A 403 -25.97 6.48 2.65
N GLU A 404 -25.00 6.65 3.55
CA GLU A 404 -25.28 6.94 4.96
C GLU A 404 -25.52 8.43 5.23
N ILE A 405 -24.90 9.31 4.46
CA ILE A 405 -24.95 10.77 4.64
C ILE A 405 -25.47 11.47 3.39
N PHE A 406 -24.76 11.37 2.27
CA PHE A 406 -24.95 12.27 1.13
C PHE A 406 -26.24 12.03 0.34
N GLU A 407 -26.76 10.82 0.33
CA GLU A 407 -28.04 10.56 -0.31
C GLU A 407 -29.27 10.94 0.54
N ARG A 408 -29.10 11.00 1.86
CA ARG A 408 -30.24 11.01 2.78
C ARG A 408 -30.44 12.33 3.53
N ARG A 409 -29.41 13.13 3.73
CA ARG A 409 -29.46 14.27 4.64
C ARG A 409 -28.55 15.44 4.28
N ASN A 410 -28.87 16.60 4.84
CA ASN A 410 -28.00 17.76 4.77
C ASN A 410 -26.68 17.45 5.49
N SER A 411 -25.59 17.90 4.90
CA SER A 411 -24.25 17.72 5.45
C SER A 411 -23.34 18.88 5.06
N VAL A 412 -22.23 19.02 5.76
CA VAL A 412 -21.21 19.99 5.44
C VAL A 412 -19.87 19.27 5.30
N VAL A 413 -19.20 19.47 4.19
CA VAL A 413 -17.84 18.97 3.93
C VAL A 413 -16.91 20.16 3.87
N VAL A 414 -15.85 20.15 4.66
CA VAL A 414 -14.80 21.18 4.66
C VAL A 414 -13.47 20.50 4.39
N ALA A 415 -12.89 20.77 3.23
CA ALA A 415 -11.62 20.19 2.79
C ALA A 415 -10.53 21.27 2.77
N PHE A 416 -9.65 21.26 3.75
CA PHE A 416 -8.55 22.23 3.86
C PHE A 416 -7.33 21.85 3.05
N ASP A 417 -7.04 20.54 2.93
CA ASP A 417 -5.94 19.94 2.15
C ASP A 417 -6.27 18.46 1.96
N GLY A 418 -5.40 17.70 1.36
CA GLY A 418 -5.53 16.25 1.30
C GLY A 418 -5.13 15.65 -0.03
N ASN A 419 -5.22 14.34 -0.05
CA ASN A 419 -4.89 13.46 -1.16
C ASN A 419 -6.14 12.74 -1.70
N SER A 420 -5.94 11.59 -2.32
CA SER A 420 -7.00 10.81 -2.95
C SER A 420 -8.24 10.53 -2.06
N PRO A 421 -8.14 10.18 -0.76
CA PRO A 421 -9.32 10.02 0.09
C PRO A 421 -10.20 11.26 0.19
N VAL A 422 -9.59 12.46 0.29
CA VAL A 422 -10.32 13.74 0.35
C VAL A 422 -10.95 14.06 -1.01
N SER A 423 -10.25 13.78 -2.11
CA SER A 423 -10.81 13.92 -3.47
C SER A 423 -12.02 13.00 -3.67
N ASN A 424 -11.94 11.77 -3.18
CA ASN A 424 -13.04 10.82 -3.24
C ASN A 424 -14.22 11.29 -2.37
N LEU A 425 -13.97 11.79 -1.16
CA LEU A 425 -15.00 12.37 -0.30
C LEU A 425 -15.76 13.50 -1.00
N ILE A 426 -15.06 14.42 -1.65
CA ILE A 426 -15.67 15.52 -2.40
C ILE A 426 -16.53 14.98 -3.54
N GLN A 427 -16.04 13.97 -4.27
CA GLN A 427 -16.77 13.36 -5.37
C GLN A 427 -18.04 12.65 -4.89
N GLU A 428 -17.98 11.89 -3.79
CA GLU A 428 -19.15 11.24 -3.19
C GLU A 428 -20.17 12.28 -2.71
N ALA A 429 -19.73 13.36 -2.08
CA ALA A 429 -20.59 14.44 -1.64
C ALA A 429 -21.30 15.17 -2.81
N LYS A 430 -20.60 15.30 -3.96
CA LYS A 430 -21.20 15.89 -5.19
C LYS A 430 -22.22 14.98 -5.85
N ASN A 431 -21.96 13.67 -5.82
CA ASN A 431 -22.85 12.70 -6.46
C ASN A 431 -24.07 12.36 -5.62
N GLY A 432 -24.03 12.64 -4.32
CA GLY A 432 -25.13 12.37 -3.42
C GLY A 432 -26.36 13.23 -3.70
N LYS A 433 -27.56 12.65 -3.52
CA LYS A 433 -28.86 13.34 -3.68
C LYS A 433 -29.18 14.27 -2.52
N GLY A 434 -28.43 14.16 -1.43
CA GLY A 434 -28.50 15.05 -0.28
C GLY A 434 -28.01 16.44 -0.64
N LYS A 435 -28.33 17.43 0.20
CA LYS A 435 -27.88 18.82 0.02
C LYS A 435 -26.57 19.03 0.77
N ALA A 436 -25.49 18.37 0.33
CA ALA A 436 -24.17 18.60 0.88
C ALA A 436 -23.66 19.99 0.50
N LYS A 437 -23.26 20.78 1.50
CA LYS A 437 -22.51 22.03 1.29
C LYS A 437 -21.02 21.69 1.35
N ILE A 438 -20.28 21.99 0.28
CA ILE A 438 -18.89 21.61 0.16
C ILE A 438 -18.03 22.87 0.08
N TYR A 439 -17.11 23.01 1.01
CA TYR A 439 -16.14 24.10 1.09
C TYR A 439 -14.73 23.50 0.90
N VAL A 440 -13.95 24.11 0.02
CA VAL A 440 -12.58 23.67 -0.25
C VAL A 440 -11.60 24.83 -0.13
N ASN A 441 -10.40 24.56 0.30
CA ASN A 441 -9.32 25.51 0.29
C ASN A 441 -8.91 25.83 -1.15
N SER A 442 -9.06 27.09 -1.57
CA SER A 442 -8.76 27.55 -2.93
C SER A 442 -7.27 27.57 -3.26
N ASP A 443 -6.40 27.53 -2.26
CA ASP A 443 -4.94 27.57 -2.44
C ASP A 443 -4.36 26.17 -2.73
N VAL A 444 -5.19 25.12 -2.67
CA VAL A 444 -4.82 23.76 -3.01
C VAL A 444 -5.36 23.40 -4.39
N ASP A 445 -4.51 23.44 -5.42
CA ASP A 445 -4.91 23.27 -6.81
C ASP A 445 -5.72 22.01 -7.08
N VAL A 446 -5.34 20.88 -6.48
CA VAL A 446 -6.05 19.60 -6.65
C VAL A 446 -7.48 19.70 -6.11
N LEU A 447 -7.70 20.37 -4.97
CA LEU A 447 -9.04 20.56 -4.41
C LEU A 447 -9.83 21.58 -5.22
N LYS A 448 -9.19 22.64 -5.68
CA LYS A 448 -9.77 23.66 -6.55
C LYS A 448 -10.27 23.08 -7.87
N GLU A 449 -9.49 22.22 -8.51
CA GLU A 449 -9.88 21.50 -9.72
C GLU A 449 -11.11 20.62 -9.48
N LYS A 450 -11.11 19.85 -8.40
CA LYS A 450 -12.24 18.98 -8.01
C LYS A 450 -13.49 19.78 -7.65
N ALA A 451 -13.31 21.02 -7.20
CA ALA A 451 -14.39 21.91 -6.74
C ALA A 451 -14.94 22.84 -7.82
N LYS A 452 -14.42 22.82 -9.04
CA LYS A 452 -14.78 23.76 -10.14
C LYS A 452 -16.28 23.95 -10.43
N SER A 453 -17.15 23.18 -9.82
CA SER A 453 -18.62 23.30 -9.95
C SER A 453 -19.33 23.50 -8.60
N LEU A 454 -18.65 23.96 -7.56
CA LEU A 454 -19.20 24.09 -6.20
C LEU A 454 -19.35 25.54 -5.76
N ASP A 455 -20.45 25.83 -5.05
CA ASP A 455 -20.80 27.16 -4.55
C ASP A 455 -20.15 27.47 -3.19
N GLY A 456 -18.93 27.06 -2.94
CA GLY A 456 -18.30 27.39 -1.67
C GLY A 456 -16.79 27.12 -1.64
N TYR A 457 -16.03 28.17 -1.29
CA TYR A 457 -14.60 28.07 -1.03
C TYR A 457 -14.28 28.48 0.40
N VAL A 458 -13.41 27.72 1.06
CA VAL A 458 -12.72 28.17 2.27
C VAL A 458 -11.45 28.88 1.83
N ARG A 459 -11.36 30.16 2.13
CA ARG A 459 -10.13 30.95 1.90
C ARG A 459 -9.13 30.70 2.99
#